data_00960815b17a2cbd3a7f90ee9153b8fc
#
_entry.id   00960815b17a2cbd3a7f90ee9153b8fc
#
_cell.length_a   1.000
_cell.length_b   1.000
_cell.length_c   1.000
_cell.angle_alpha   90.00
_cell.angle_beta   90.00
_cell.angle_gamma   90.00
#
_symmetry.space_group_name_H-M   'P 1'
#
loop_
_entity.id
_entity.type
_entity.pdbx_description
1 polymer ?
#
loop_
_entity_poly.entity_id
_entity_poly.type
_entity_poly.pdbx_seq_one_letter_code
_entity_poly.pdbx_strand_id
1 'polypeptide(L)'
;MAAKDVKFGRTAREKMLRGVDILADAVKVTLGPKGRNVVIDKSFGAPRITKDGVSVAKEVELEDKFENMGAQMLREVASKTNDTAGDGTTTATVLGQAIVQEGAKAVAAGMNPMDLKRGIDLAVNEVVAELLKKAKKINTSEEVAQVGTISANGEAEIGKMIAEAMQKVGNEGVITVEEAKTAETELEVVEGMQFDRGYLSPYFVTNPEKMVADLEDAYILLHEKKLSNLQALLPVLEAVVQTSKPLLIIAEDVEGEALATLVVNKLRGGLKIAAVKAPGFGDRRKAMLEDIAXLTGGQVISEDLGIKLESVTLDMLGRAKKVSISKENTTIVDGAGQKAEIDARVGQIKQQIEETTSDYDREKLQERLAKLAGGVAVIRVGGATEVEVKEKKDRVDDALNATRAAVEEGIVAGGGTALLRASTKITAKGVNADQEAGINIVRRAIQAPARQITTNAGEEASVIVGKILENTSETFGYNTANGEYGDLISLGIVDPVKVVRTALQNAASVAGLLITTEAMIAELPKKDAAPAGMPGGMGGMGGMDF
;
A
#
# COMPACT_ATOMS: atom_id res chain seq x y z
N MET A 1 36.44 -3.70 -0.72
CA MET A 1 35.15 -4.44 -0.70
C MET A 1 35.29 -5.73 0.10
N ALA A 2 34.32 -6.04 0.94
CA ALA A 2 34.33 -7.30 1.68
C ALA A 2 34.04 -8.46 0.74
N ALA A 3 34.58 -9.63 1.04
CA ALA A 3 34.32 -10.85 0.26
C ALA A 3 32.86 -11.25 0.35
N LYS A 4 32.37 -11.91 -0.69
CA LYS A 4 30.98 -12.38 -0.78
C LYS A 4 30.96 -13.90 -0.80
N ASP A 5 29.85 -14.45 -0.32
CA ASP A 5 29.56 -15.87 -0.43
C ASP A 5 28.66 -16.08 -1.64
N VAL A 6 28.99 -17.02 -2.50
CA VAL A 6 28.23 -17.30 -3.72
C VAL A 6 27.74 -18.74 -3.70
N LYS A 7 26.42 -18.93 -3.89
CA LYS A 7 25.80 -20.24 -3.99
C LYS A 7 25.27 -20.43 -5.42
N PHE A 8 25.32 -21.63 -5.91
CA PHE A 8 24.94 -21.97 -7.29
C PHE A 8 23.94 -23.12 -7.31
N GLY A 9 23.17 -23.17 -8.39
CA GLY A 9 22.38 -24.31 -8.79
C GLY A 9 21.45 -24.82 -7.71
N ARG A 10 21.54 -26.10 -7.43
CA ARG A 10 20.66 -26.79 -6.49
C ARG A 10 20.77 -26.17 -5.07
N THR A 11 21.97 -25.88 -4.62
CA THR A 11 22.18 -25.29 -3.29
C THR A 11 21.46 -23.95 -3.17
N ALA A 12 21.60 -23.08 -4.18
CA ALA A 12 20.93 -21.79 -4.21
C ALA A 12 19.41 -21.97 -4.20
N ARG A 13 18.89 -22.87 -5.05
CA ARG A 13 17.45 -23.11 -5.15
C ARG A 13 16.85 -23.63 -3.86
N GLU A 14 17.53 -24.56 -3.19
CA GLU A 14 17.05 -25.14 -1.93
C GLU A 14 16.95 -24.08 -0.84
N LYS A 15 17.98 -23.22 -0.73
CA LYS A 15 17.98 -22.14 0.27
C LYS A 15 16.85 -21.16 0.01
N MET A 16 16.70 -20.74 -1.23
CA MET A 16 15.68 -19.78 -1.63
C MET A 16 14.27 -20.32 -1.36
N LEU A 17 14.03 -21.58 -1.76
CA LEU A 17 12.73 -22.22 -1.56
C LEU A 17 12.39 -22.35 -0.07
N ARG A 18 13.40 -22.68 0.76
CA ARG A 18 13.17 -22.76 2.20
C ARG A 18 12.74 -21.41 2.77
N GLY A 19 13.38 -20.33 2.34
CA GLY A 19 12.98 -18.98 2.78
C GLY A 19 11.56 -18.63 2.36
N VAL A 20 11.21 -18.94 1.13
CA VAL A 20 9.85 -18.73 0.60
C VAL A 20 8.85 -19.51 1.47
N ASP A 21 9.15 -20.78 1.75
CA ASP A 21 8.24 -21.63 2.53
C ASP A 21 8.06 -21.13 3.96
N ILE A 22 9.14 -20.71 4.61
CA ILE A 22 9.05 -20.21 5.99
C ILE A 22 8.13 -18.99 6.07
N LEU A 23 8.32 -18.04 5.17
CA LEU A 23 7.47 -16.84 5.16
C LEU A 23 6.02 -17.20 4.81
N ALA A 24 5.81 -17.96 3.74
CA ALA A 24 4.47 -18.28 3.26
C ALA A 24 3.70 -19.13 4.29
N ASP A 25 4.37 -20.09 4.91
CA ASP A 25 3.71 -20.95 5.91
C ASP A 25 3.26 -20.15 7.13
N ALA A 26 4.02 -19.12 7.51
CA ALA A 26 3.63 -18.25 8.61
C ALA A 26 2.43 -17.36 8.23
N VAL A 27 2.39 -16.89 7.00
CA VAL A 27 1.35 -15.96 6.53
C VAL A 27 0.04 -16.68 6.20
N LYS A 28 0.12 -17.84 5.54
CA LYS A 28 -1.08 -18.48 4.95
C LYS A 28 -2.05 -19.03 5.98
N VAL A 29 -1.62 -19.25 7.22
CA VAL A 29 -2.52 -19.72 8.29
C VAL A 29 -3.57 -18.66 8.63
N THR A 30 -3.35 -17.42 8.26
CA THR A 30 -4.29 -16.31 8.52
C THR A 30 -5.42 -16.22 7.50
N LEU A 31 -5.33 -16.94 6.37
CA LEU A 31 -6.25 -16.76 5.22
C LEU A 31 -7.63 -17.33 5.49
N GLY A 32 -8.65 -16.58 5.11
CA GLY A 32 -10.03 -17.02 5.10
C GLY A 32 -10.78 -16.78 6.39
N PRO A 33 -12.09 -17.06 6.42
CA PRO A 33 -12.92 -16.78 7.60
C PRO A 33 -12.54 -17.60 8.83
N LYS A 34 -11.86 -18.75 8.64
CA LYS A 34 -11.35 -19.55 9.74
C LYS A 34 -9.83 -19.49 9.83
N GLY A 35 -9.25 -18.43 9.33
CA GLY A 35 -7.83 -18.17 9.49
C GLY A 35 -7.46 -18.02 10.97
N ARG A 36 -6.21 -18.33 11.27
CA ARG A 36 -5.74 -18.42 12.64
C ARG A 36 -4.78 -17.30 12.99
N ASN A 37 -4.58 -17.11 14.28
CA ASN A 37 -3.68 -16.09 14.79
C ASN A 37 -2.23 -16.54 14.69
N VAL A 38 -1.35 -15.55 14.54
CA VAL A 38 0.10 -15.72 14.66
C VAL A 38 0.55 -14.88 15.86
N VAL A 39 1.44 -15.45 16.68
CA VAL A 39 2.00 -14.76 17.84
C VAL A 39 3.36 -14.21 17.47
N ILE A 40 3.58 -12.94 17.69
CA ILE A 40 4.81 -12.23 17.34
C ILE A 40 5.47 -11.74 18.63
N ASP A 41 6.74 -12.11 18.82
CA ASP A 41 7.53 -11.65 19.95
C ASP A 41 7.82 -10.16 19.86
N LYS A 42 7.87 -9.50 21.00
CA LYS A 42 8.23 -8.07 21.06
C LYS A 42 9.38 -7.87 22.03
N SER A 43 10.24 -6.90 21.70
CA SER A 43 11.37 -6.53 22.57
C SER A 43 10.89 -6.01 23.93
N PHE A 44 9.77 -5.31 23.92
CA PHE A 44 9.18 -4.74 25.15
C PHE A 44 7.69 -5.05 25.17
N GLY A 45 7.22 -5.50 26.33
CA GLY A 45 5.81 -5.79 26.53
C GLY A 45 5.42 -7.20 26.11
N ALA A 46 4.12 -7.46 26.12
CA ALA A 46 3.57 -8.77 25.80
C ALA A 46 3.67 -9.07 24.31
N PRO A 47 3.78 -10.35 23.92
CA PRO A 47 3.74 -10.72 22.52
C PRO A 47 2.47 -10.21 21.82
N ARG A 48 2.59 -9.85 20.58
CA ARG A 48 1.46 -9.42 19.74
C ARG A 48 0.80 -10.64 19.10
N ILE A 49 -0.52 -10.67 19.14
CA ILE A 49 -1.31 -11.71 18.46
C ILE A 49 -2.05 -11.03 17.31
N THR A 50 -1.93 -11.58 16.10
CA THR A 50 -2.55 -10.97 14.92
C THR A 50 -3.01 -12.03 13.92
N LYS A 51 -4.07 -11.68 13.17
CA LYS A 51 -4.50 -12.43 11.97
C LYS A 51 -4.12 -11.70 10.69
N ASP A 52 -3.49 -10.53 10.80
CA ASP A 52 -3.16 -9.71 9.64
C ASP A 52 -1.92 -10.26 8.94
N GLY A 53 -2.11 -10.82 7.74
CA GLY A 53 -1.02 -11.40 6.96
C GLY A 53 0.09 -10.42 6.64
N VAL A 54 -0.24 -9.15 6.41
CA VAL A 54 0.76 -8.10 6.14
C VAL A 54 1.70 -7.96 7.34
N SER A 55 1.10 -7.86 8.53
CA SER A 55 1.87 -7.72 9.78
C SER A 55 2.78 -8.91 10.01
N VAL A 56 2.28 -10.12 9.73
CA VAL A 56 3.08 -11.34 9.87
C VAL A 56 4.25 -11.32 8.89
N ALA A 57 4.00 -11.00 7.63
CA ALA A 57 5.04 -10.99 6.60
C ALA A 57 6.17 -10.02 6.95
N LYS A 58 5.82 -8.87 7.49
CA LYS A 58 6.81 -7.84 7.85
C LYS A 58 7.75 -8.28 8.98
N GLU A 59 7.32 -9.23 9.80
CA GLU A 59 8.11 -9.67 10.96
C GLU A 59 9.07 -10.82 10.65
N VAL A 60 8.96 -11.45 9.49
CA VAL A 60 9.82 -12.59 9.15
C VAL A 60 11.19 -12.08 8.66
N GLU A 61 12.22 -12.42 9.43
CA GLU A 61 13.60 -12.10 9.12
C GLU A 61 14.42 -13.33 9.49
N LEU A 62 15.14 -13.90 8.53
CA LEU A 62 15.83 -15.18 8.75
C LEU A 62 17.32 -14.98 8.95
N GLU A 63 17.93 -15.81 9.80
CA GLU A 63 19.34 -15.72 10.11
C GLU A 63 20.22 -16.07 8.89
N ASP A 64 19.87 -17.14 8.18
CA ASP A 64 20.60 -17.52 6.98
C ASP A 64 20.31 -16.49 5.87
N LYS A 65 21.32 -15.84 5.35
CA LYS A 65 21.16 -14.75 4.38
C LYS A 65 20.53 -15.22 3.07
N PHE A 66 20.84 -16.45 2.63
CA PHE A 66 20.28 -17.00 1.39
C PHE A 66 18.81 -17.35 1.55
N GLU A 67 18.46 -17.99 2.66
CA GLU A 67 17.05 -18.23 2.99
C GLU A 67 16.29 -16.92 3.11
N ASN A 68 16.91 -15.93 3.75
CA ASN A 68 16.27 -14.62 3.93
C ASN A 68 16.01 -13.92 2.60
N MET A 69 16.91 -14.06 1.61
CA MET A 69 16.66 -13.48 0.28
C MET A 69 15.38 -14.04 -0.33
N GLY A 70 15.15 -15.35 -0.23
CA GLY A 70 13.92 -15.97 -0.71
C GLY A 70 12.69 -15.43 0.01
N ALA A 71 12.78 -15.34 1.33
CA ALA A 71 11.70 -14.80 2.16
C ALA A 71 11.38 -13.35 1.79
N GLN A 72 12.41 -12.51 1.63
CA GLN A 72 12.21 -11.09 1.33
C GLN A 72 11.67 -10.87 -0.08
N MET A 73 12.02 -11.71 -1.04
CA MET A 73 11.45 -11.64 -2.38
C MET A 73 9.93 -11.90 -2.34
N LEU A 74 9.51 -12.89 -1.57
CA LEU A 74 8.07 -13.17 -1.43
C LEU A 74 7.36 -12.06 -0.64
N ARG A 75 8.02 -11.51 0.37
CA ARG A 75 7.48 -10.36 1.12
C ARG A 75 7.23 -9.17 0.20
N GLU A 76 8.11 -8.98 -0.78
CA GLU A 76 7.94 -7.91 -1.78
C GLU A 76 6.66 -8.09 -2.59
N VAL A 77 6.30 -9.33 -2.93
CA VAL A 77 5.03 -9.65 -3.61
C VAL A 77 3.85 -9.15 -2.77
N ALA A 78 3.88 -9.48 -1.48
CA ALA A 78 2.81 -9.11 -0.55
C ALA A 78 2.67 -7.59 -0.45
N SER A 79 3.80 -6.89 -0.26
CA SER A 79 3.80 -5.44 -0.10
C SER A 79 3.32 -4.74 -1.38
N LYS A 80 3.80 -5.16 -2.53
CA LYS A 80 3.43 -4.56 -3.81
C LYS A 80 1.94 -4.75 -4.10
N THR A 81 1.38 -5.90 -3.76
CA THR A 81 -0.04 -6.17 -3.95
C THR A 81 -0.88 -5.23 -3.07
N ASN A 82 -0.48 -5.05 -1.83
CA ASN A 82 -1.16 -4.12 -0.93
C ASN A 82 -1.06 -2.68 -1.44
N ASP A 83 0.10 -2.27 -1.94
CA ASP A 83 0.29 -0.91 -2.45
C ASP A 83 -0.59 -0.63 -3.67
N THR A 84 -0.75 -1.61 -4.55
CA THR A 84 -1.49 -1.44 -5.80
C THR A 84 -3.01 -1.57 -5.61
N ALA A 85 -3.44 -2.58 -4.84
CA ALA A 85 -4.86 -2.93 -4.73
C ALA A 85 -5.46 -2.67 -3.35
N GLY A 86 -4.66 -2.36 -2.36
CA GLY A 86 -5.12 -2.10 -1.00
C GLY A 86 -5.47 -3.35 -0.20
N ASP A 87 -5.28 -4.52 -0.79
CA ASP A 87 -5.63 -5.81 -0.17
C ASP A 87 -4.93 -6.93 -0.95
N GLY A 88 -5.18 -8.18 -0.56
CA GLY A 88 -4.72 -9.34 -1.30
C GLY A 88 -3.33 -9.84 -0.92
N THR A 89 -2.76 -9.34 0.16
CA THR A 89 -1.43 -9.70 0.63
C THR A 89 -1.29 -11.21 0.85
N THR A 90 -2.22 -11.80 1.60
CA THR A 90 -2.15 -13.23 1.94
C THR A 90 -2.37 -14.09 0.72
N THR A 91 -3.33 -13.74 -0.14
CA THR A 91 -3.59 -14.46 -1.38
C THR A 91 -2.37 -14.44 -2.30
N ALA A 92 -1.72 -13.27 -2.43
CA ALA A 92 -0.51 -13.14 -3.25
C ALA A 92 0.63 -14.01 -2.72
N THR A 93 0.77 -14.08 -1.40
CA THR A 93 1.79 -14.91 -0.75
C THR A 93 1.54 -16.40 -1.02
N VAL A 94 0.29 -16.83 -0.90
CA VAL A 94 -0.10 -18.22 -1.17
C VAL A 94 0.16 -18.58 -2.63
N LEU A 95 -0.24 -17.69 -3.54
CA LEU A 95 -0.01 -17.90 -4.98
C LEU A 95 1.49 -17.96 -5.31
N GLY A 96 2.26 -17.03 -4.73
CA GLY A 96 3.71 -16.99 -4.96
C GLY A 96 4.39 -18.28 -4.51
N GLN A 97 4.06 -18.76 -3.33
CA GLN A 97 4.61 -20.02 -2.83
C GLN A 97 4.23 -21.18 -3.74
N ALA A 98 2.96 -21.25 -4.16
CA ALA A 98 2.50 -22.37 -4.99
C ALA A 98 3.25 -22.40 -6.33
N ILE A 99 3.42 -21.24 -6.96
CA ILE A 99 4.13 -21.18 -8.25
C ILE A 99 5.60 -21.54 -8.07
N VAL A 100 6.26 -21.02 -7.03
CA VAL A 100 7.68 -21.30 -6.77
C VAL A 100 7.89 -22.80 -6.49
N GLN A 101 7.04 -23.41 -5.67
CA GLN A 101 7.16 -24.85 -5.35
C GLN A 101 7.02 -25.71 -6.58
N GLU A 102 6.01 -25.47 -7.40
CA GLU A 102 5.79 -26.25 -8.63
C GLU A 102 6.91 -25.98 -9.64
N GLY A 103 7.32 -24.74 -9.76
CA GLY A 103 8.41 -24.35 -10.66
C GLY A 103 9.75 -24.99 -10.28
N ALA A 104 10.06 -24.99 -8.98
CA ALA A 104 11.30 -25.60 -8.48
C ALA A 104 11.34 -27.10 -8.77
N LYS A 105 10.21 -27.79 -8.64
CA LYS A 105 10.12 -29.22 -9.01
C LYS A 105 10.45 -29.43 -10.48
N ALA A 106 9.90 -28.58 -11.35
CA ALA A 106 10.12 -28.69 -12.80
C ALA A 106 11.57 -28.41 -13.17
N VAL A 107 12.19 -27.41 -12.53
CA VAL A 107 13.62 -27.08 -12.75
C VAL A 107 14.50 -28.25 -12.29
N ALA A 108 14.20 -28.83 -11.13
CA ALA A 108 14.93 -29.97 -10.60
C ALA A 108 14.83 -31.19 -11.53
N ALA A 109 13.71 -31.31 -12.25
CA ALA A 109 13.49 -32.38 -13.24
C ALA A 109 14.19 -32.10 -14.57
N GLY A 110 14.89 -31.01 -14.71
CA GLY A 110 15.69 -30.69 -15.90
C GLY A 110 15.01 -29.81 -16.93
N MET A 111 13.84 -29.25 -16.62
CA MET A 111 13.15 -28.37 -17.56
C MET A 111 13.82 -27.02 -17.63
N ASN A 112 13.71 -26.36 -18.78
CA ASN A 112 14.32 -25.03 -18.98
C ASN A 112 13.55 -23.98 -18.21
N PRO A 113 14.19 -23.30 -17.23
CA PRO A 113 13.48 -22.32 -16.40
C PRO A 113 12.91 -21.14 -17.18
N MET A 114 13.59 -20.70 -18.24
CA MET A 114 13.13 -19.56 -19.04
C MET A 114 11.85 -19.93 -19.82
N ASP A 115 11.77 -21.15 -20.33
CA ASP A 115 10.56 -21.64 -20.99
C ASP A 115 9.42 -21.87 -19.99
N LEU A 116 9.75 -22.36 -18.79
CA LEU A 116 8.74 -22.45 -17.72
C LEU A 116 8.14 -21.06 -17.44
N LYS A 117 9.00 -20.06 -17.33
CA LYS A 117 8.55 -18.68 -17.08
C LYS A 117 7.65 -18.18 -18.21
N ARG A 118 8.02 -18.46 -19.47
CA ARG A 118 7.20 -18.05 -20.62
C ARG A 118 5.82 -18.71 -20.57
N GLY A 119 5.75 -19.97 -20.21
CA GLY A 119 4.49 -20.69 -20.05
C GLY A 119 3.65 -20.12 -18.91
N ILE A 120 4.28 -19.80 -17.79
CA ILE A 120 3.61 -19.17 -16.65
C ILE A 120 3.00 -17.83 -17.09
N ASP A 121 3.76 -17.03 -17.81
CA ASP A 121 3.28 -15.71 -18.26
C ASP A 121 2.08 -15.85 -19.22
N LEU A 122 2.13 -16.82 -20.15
CA LEU A 122 1.01 -17.08 -21.06
C LEU A 122 -0.27 -17.41 -20.28
N ALA A 123 -0.16 -18.31 -19.32
CA ALA A 123 -1.32 -18.75 -18.54
C ALA A 123 -1.86 -17.65 -17.65
N VAL A 124 -0.98 -16.87 -17.00
CA VAL A 124 -1.40 -15.78 -16.13
C VAL A 124 -2.15 -14.71 -16.92
N ASN A 125 -1.64 -14.36 -18.10
CA ASN A 125 -2.32 -13.38 -18.95
C ASN A 125 -3.72 -13.83 -19.32
N GLU A 126 -3.89 -15.11 -19.61
CA GLU A 126 -5.19 -15.68 -19.94
C GLU A 126 -6.14 -15.68 -18.73
N VAL A 127 -5.62 -16.04 -17.55
CA VAL A 127 -6.42 -16.04 -16.31
C VAL A 127 -6.89 -14.62 -15.99
N VAL A 128 -6.01 -13.63 -16.11
CA VAL A 128 -6.37 -12.23 -15.87
C VAL A 128 -7.47 -11.79 -16.83
N ALA A 129 -7.37 -12.14 -18.12
CA ALA A 129 -8.40 -11.82 -19.10
C ALA A 129 -9.73 -12.48 -18.73
N GLU A 130 -9.70 -13.72 -18.26
CA GLU A 130 -10.90 -14.44 -17.84
C GLU A 130 -11.55 -13.78 -16.62
N LEU A 131 -10.74 -13.36 -15.63
CA LEU A 131 -11.24 -12.66 -14.45
C LEU A 131 -11.95 -11.36 -14.83
N LEU A 132 -11.35 -10.59 -15.72
CA LEU A 132 -11.92 -9.32 -16.17
C LEU A 132 -13.22 -9.56 -16.97
N LYS A 133 -13.26 -10.60 -17.78
CA LYS A 133 -14.45 -10.97 -18.55
C LYS A 133 -15.62 -11.38 -17.64
N LYS A 134 -15.34 -12.08 -16.55
CA LYS A 134 -16.36 -12.60 -15.63
C LYS A 134 -16.76 -11.59 -14.55
N ALA A 135 -16.09 -10.45 -14.49
CA ALA A 135 -16.34 -9.44 -13.47
C ALA A 135 -17.78 -8.92 -13.55
N LYS A 136 -18.44 -8.84 -12.40
CA LYS A 136 -19.72 -8.18 -12.29
C LYS A 136 -19.48 -6.72 -11.93
N LYS A 137 -19.93 -5.81 -12.78
CA LYS A 137 -19.72 -4.37 -12.57
C LYS A 137 -20.57 -3.85 -11.42
N ILE A 138 -20.04 -2.87 -10.71
CA ILE A 138 -20.69 -2.18 -9.60
C ILE A 138 -21.02 -0.77 -10.08
N ASN A 139 -22.32 -0.48 -10.30
CA ASN A 139 -22.74 0.77 -10.94
C ASN A 139 -23.57 1.69 -10.06
N THR A 140 -24.38 1.14 -9.16
CA THR A 140 -25.31 1.94 -8.38
C THR A 140 -24.80 2.16 -6.96
N SER A 141 -25.32 3.22 -6.31
CA SER A 141 -25.00 3.52 -4.92
C SER A 141 -25.38 2.35 -4.00
N GLU A 142 -26.50 1.67 -4.30
CA GLU A 142 -26.93 0.51 -3.52
C GLU A 142 -25.94 -0.65 -3.64
N GLU A 143 -25.41 -0.91 -4.84
CA GLU A 143 -24.39 -1.93 -5.05
C GLU A 143 -23.11 -1.59 -4.32
N VAL A 144 -22.70 -0.31 -4.35
CA VAL A 144 -21.52 0.15 -3.61
C VAL A 144 -21.71 -0.10 -2.11
N ALA A 145 -22.89 0.24 -1.58
CA ALA A 145 -23.20 0.02 -0.17
C ALA A 145 -23.16 -1.46 0.20
N GLN A 146 -23.64 -2.35 -0.70
CA GLN A 146 -23.61 -3.79 -0.48
C GLN A 146 -22.17 -4.31 -0.39
N VAL A 147 -21.30 -3.87 -1.31
CA VAL A 147 -19.90 -4.28 -1.29
C VAL A 147 -19.19 -3.75 -0.04
N GLY A 148 -19.46 -2.50 0.33
CA GLY A 148 -18.90 -1.91 1.54
C GLY A 148 -19.34 -2.64 2.80
N THR A 149 -20.59 -3.05 2.86
CA THR A 149 -21.13 -3.83 3.98
C THR A 149 -20.42 -5.18 4.09
N ILE A 150 -20.28 -5.89 2.98
CA ILE A 150 -19.60 -7.19 2.92
C ILE A 150 -18.16 -7.03 3.38
N SER A 151 -17.48 -6.02 2.86
CA SER A 151 -16.07 -5.76 3.19
C SER A 151 -15.88 -5.35 4.65
N ALA A 152 -16.92 -4.83 5.29
CA ALA A 152 -16.92 -4.44 6.70
C ALA A 152 -17.49 -5.53 7.61
N ASN A 153 -17.44 -6.77 7.18
CA ASN A 153 -17.92 -7.93 7.96
C ASN A 153 -19.40 -7.85 8.31
N GLY A 154 -20.21 -7.30 7.40
CA GLY A 154 -21.65 -7.25 7.55
C GLY A 154 -22.21 -5.99 8.22
N GLU A 155 -21.36 -5.02 8.55
CA GLU A 155 -21.84 -3.76 9.12
C GLU A 155 -22.43 -2.85 8.05
N ALA A 156 -23.76 -2.84 7.97
CA ALA A 156 -24.49 -2.07 6.96
C ALA A 156 -24.26 -0.56 7.08
N GLU A 157 -24.06 -0.07 8.30
CA GLU A 157 -23.80 1.35 8.55
C GLU A 157 -22.52 1.82 7.86
N ILE A 158 -21.46 1.01 7.93
CA ILE A 158 -20.18 1.32 7.28
C ILE A 158 -20.35 1.34 5.76
N GLY A 159 -21.02 0.32 5.21
CA GLY A 159 -21.27 0.25 3.77
C GLY A 159 -22.04 1.44 3.24
N LYS A 160 -23.08 1.83 3.96
CA LYS A 160 -23.92 2.98 3.61
C LYS A 160 -23.12 4.28 3.64
N MET A 161 -22.28 4.44 4.65
CA MET A 161 -21.44 5.65 4.80
C MET A 161 -20.41 5.76 3.69
N ILE A 162 -19.77 4.64 3.31
CA ILE A 162 -18.84 4.61 2.19
C ILE A 162 -19.54 4.99 0.88
N ALA A 163 -20.72 4.43 0.63
CA ALA A 163 -21.49 4.73 -0.58
C ALA A 163 -21.88 6.22 -0.62
N GLU A 164 -22.30 6.76 0.51
CA GLU A 164 -22.66 8.18 0.62
C GLU A 164 -21.45 9.07 0.36
N ALA A 165 -20.30 8.72 0.92
CA ALA A 165 -19.05 9.47 0.69
C ALA A 165 -18.69 9.45 -0.80
N MET A 166 -18.74 8.29 -1.44
CA MET A 166 -18.42 8.17 -2.87
C MET A 166 -19.42 8.93 -3.74
N GLN A 167 -20.68 8.97 -3.35
CA GLN A 167 -21.68 9.73 -4.07
C GLN A 167 -21.37 11.24 -4.01
N LYS A 168 -20.94 11.72 -2.85
CA LYS A 168 -20.68 13.15 -2.64
C LYS A 168 -19.41 13.64 -3.36
N VAL A 169 -18.35 12.84 -3.39
CA VAL A 169 -17.07 13.28 -3.98
C VAL A 169 -16.74 12.57 -5.28
N GLY A 170 -17.54 11.62 -5.71
CA GLY A 170 -17.30 10.80 -6.89
C GLY A 170 -16.52 9.53 -6.56
N ASN A 171 -16.62 8.55 -7.45
CA ASN A 171 -15.97 7.25 -7.22
C ASN A 171 -14.45 7.36 -7.14
N GLU A 172 -13.88 8.35 -7.80
CA GLU A 172 -12.43 8.61 -7.77
C GLU A 172 -12.07 9.74 -6.80
N GLY A 173 -13.05 10.31 -6.12
CA GLY A 173 -12.85 11.39 -5.17
C GLY A 173 -12.08 10.98 -3.93
N VAL A 174 -11.59 11.95 -3.20
CA VAL A 174 -10.75 11.71 -2.02
C VAL A 174 -11.65 11.45 -0.80
N ILE A 175 -11.43 10.32 -0.15
CA ILE A 175 -12.10 9.96 1.11
C ILE A 175 -11.01 9.62 2.12
N THR A 176 -11.07 10.23 3.29
CA THR A 176 -10.15 9.94 4.40
C THR A 176 -10.96 9.38 5.57
N VAL A 177 -10.31 8.52 6.36
CA VAL A 177 -10.90 7.95 7.57
C VAL A 177 -10.07 8.43 8.75
N GLU A 178 -10.73 9.04 9.74
CA GLU A 178 -10.07 9.63 10.89
C GLU A 178 -10.78 9.22 12.17
N GLU A 179 -10.11 9.39 13.30
CA GLU A 179 -10.71 9.14 14.59
C GLU A 179 -11.55 10.34 15.01
N ALA A 180 -12.79 10.11 15.42
CA ALA A 180 -13.66 11.14 15.96
C ALA A 180 -13.31 11.42 17.42
N LYS A 181 -13.60 12.61 17.87
CA LYS A 181 -13.48 12.97 19.29
C LYS A 181 -14.76 12.65 20.05
N THR A 182 -15.80 12.22 19.35
CA THR A 182 -17.12 11.90 19.91
C THR A 182 -17.40 10.40 19.79
N ALA A 183 -18.45 9.95 20.44
CA ALA A 183 -18.88 8.53 20.37
C ALA A 183 -19.51 8.17 19.03
N GLU A 184 -20.00 9.16 18.30
CA GLU A 184 -20.71 8.92 17.03
C GLU A 184 -19.77 9.00 15.82
N THR A 185 -20.04 8.14 14.84
CA THR A 185 -19.34 8.17 13.54
C THR A 185 -20.08 9.16 12.63
N GLU A 186 -19.32 10.03 11.97
CA GLU A 186 -19.86 11.11 11.14
C GLU A 186 -19.19 11.16 9.77
N LEU A 187 -19.92 11.64 8.78
CA LEU A 187 -19.40 11.95 7.45
C LEU A 187 -19.54 13.44 7.19
N GLU A 188 -18.45 14.08 6.75
CA GLU A 188 -18.45 15.49 6.42
C GLU A 188 -17.62 15.71 5.16
N VAL A 189 -18.10 16.56 4.26
CA VAL A 189 -17.29 16.98 3.10
C VAL A 189 -16.66 18.35 3.42
N VAL A 190 -15.34 18.43 3.31
CA VAL A 190 -14.58 19.65 3.63
C VAL A 190 -13.76 20.08 2.42
N GLU A 191 -13.31 21.34 2.43
CA GLU A 191 -12.40 21.84 1.42
C GLU A 191 -11.05 21.12 1.55
N GLY A 192 -10.52 20.66 0.43
CA GLY A 192 -9.27 19.93 0.44
C GLY A 192 -8.94 19.41 -0.95
N MET A 193 -7.76 18.81 -1.07
CA MET A 193 -7.37 18.19 -2.33
C MET A 193 -6.28 17.14 -2.10
N GLN A 194 -6.12 16.25 -3.08
CA GLN A 194 -5.03 15.29 -3.12
C GLN A 194 -4.27 15.48 -4.41
N PHE A 195 -2.94 15.43 -4.35
CA PHE A 195 -2.11 15.42 -5.54
C PHE A 195 -1.05 14.31 -5.44
N ASP A 196 -0.53 13.90 -6.57
CA ASP A 196 0.29 12.68 -6.72
C ASP A 196 1.79 12.93 -6.46
N ARG A 197 2.10 13.51 -5.31
CA ARG A 197 3.49 13.70 -4.84
C ARG A 197 3.57 13.20 -3.40
N GLY A 198 4.52 12.33 -3.13
CA GLY A 198 4.75 11.82 -1.79
C GLY A 198 5.89 12.54 -1.08
N TYR A 199 6.20 12.09 0.13
CA TYR A 199 7.27 12.70 0.92
C TYR A 199 8.63 12.52 0.23
N LEU A 200 9.46 13.54 0.35
CA LEU A 200 10.81 13.53 -0.25
C LEU A 200 11.79 12.65 0.50
N SER A 201 11.46 12.26 1.71
CA SER A 201 12.26 11.34 2.52
C SER A 201 11.36 10.47 3.37
N PRO A 202 11.62 9.16 3.46
CA PRO A 202 10.85 8.30 4.38
C PRO A 202 11.08 8.66 5.85
N TYR A 203 12.11 9.42 6.17
CA TYR A 203 12.34 9.87 7.54
C TYR A 203 11.31 10.91 8.01
N PHE A 204 10.51 11.46 7.11
CA PHE A 204 9.40 12.34 7.50
C PHE A 204 8.18 11.57 8.04
N VAL A 205 8.15 10.25 7.88
CA VAL A 205 7.04 9.39 8.32
C VAL A 205 6.79 9.55 9.83
N THR A 206 5.52 9.71 10.21
CA THR A 206 5.08 9.78 11.60
C THR A 206 4.42 8.48 12.06
N ASN A 207 3.89 7.69 11.12
CA ASN A 207 3.26 6.39 11.39
C ASN A 207 4.00 5.32 10.59
N PRO A 208 4.97 4.61 11.20
CA PRO A 208 5.78 3.62 10.48
C PRO A 208 4.98 2.41 10.00
N GLU A 209 3.90 2.05 10.69
CA GLU A 209 3.09 0.89 10.28
C GLU A 209 2.42 1.13 8.93
N LYS A 210 1.89 2.33 8.71
CA LYS A 210 1.21 2.69 7.47
C LYS A 210 2.11 3.44 6.50
N MET A 211 3.32 3.79 6.93
CA MET A 211 4.29 4.57 6.13
C MET A 211 3.68 5.87 5.63
N VAL A 212 3.05 6.61 6.55
CA VAL A 212 2.50 7.93 6.25
C VAL A 212 3.05 8.98 7.21
N ALA A 213 3.10 10.23 6.74
CA ALA A 213 3.38 11.38 7.57
C ALA A 213 2.06 12.13 7.77
N ASP A 214 1.60 12.21 9.01
CA ASP A 214 0.38 12.94 9.37
C ASP A 214 0.77 14.21 10.13
N LEU A 215 0.32 15.35 9.65
CA LEU A 215 0.56 16.66 10.27
C LEU A 215 -0.79 17.25 10.66
N GLU A 216 -0.98 17.50 11.96
CA GLU A 216 -2.22 18.04 12.50
C GLU A 216 -2.10 19.53 12.69
N ASP A 217 -3.08 20.29 12.18
CA ASP A 217 -3.13 21.74 12.29
C ASP A 217 -1.86 22.39 11.69
N ALA A 218 -1.56 22.01 10.46
CA ALA A 218 -0.29 22.34 9.82
C ALA A 218 -0.27 23.72 9.16
N TYR A 219 0.90 24.36 9.18
CA TYR A 219 1.25 25.43 8.26
C TYR A 219 1.72 24.83 6.95
N ILE A 220 1.52 25.52 5.84
CA ILE A 220 1.92 25.08 4.51
C ILE A 220 2.68 26.21 3.82
N LEU A 221 3.94 25.93 3.47
CA LEU A 221 4.77 26.86 2.71
C LEU A 221 4.76 26.45 1.25
N LEU A 222 4.33 27.35 0.37
CA LEU A 222 4.27 27.13 -1.08
C LEU A 222 5.37 27.93 -1.74
N HIS A 223 6.33 27.26 -2.38
CA HIS A 223 7.47 27.92 -2.99
C HIS A 223 7.64 27.42 -4.43
N GLU A 224 7.80 28.33 -5.37
CA GLU A 224 7.84 27.94 -6.78
C GLU A 224 9.17 27.38 -7.25
N LYS A 225 10.25 27.60 -6.51
CA LYS A 225 11.61 27.19 -6.89
C LYS A 225 12.15 26.09 -5.99
N LYS A 226 13.31 25.55 -6.37
CA LYS A 226 14.00 24.55 -5.57
C LYS A 226 14.57 25.16 -4.29
N LEU A 227 14.56 24.37 -3.22
CA LEU A 227 15.18 24.73 -1.94
C LEU A 227 16.38 23.82 -1.75
N SER A 228 17.58 24.39 -1.88
CA SER A 228 18.84 23.67 -1.62
C SER A 228 19.62 24.29 -0.49
N ASN A 229 19.38 25.57 -0.21
CA ASN A 229 20.06 26.34 0.83
C ASN A 229 19.08 26.63 1.99
N LEU A 230 19.45 26.17 3.17
CA LEU A 230 18.60 26.29 4.35
C LEU A 230 18.54 27.72 4.91
N GLN A 231 19.56 28.54 4.67
CA GLN A 231 19.65 29.86 5.32
C GLN A 231 18.46 30.77 5.03
N ALA A 232 18.00 30.78 3.78
CA ALA A 232 16.83 31.59 3.41
C ALA A 232 15.56 31.10 4.11
N LEU A 233 15.51 29.83 4.45
CA LEU A 233 14.35 29.18 5.06
C LEU A 233 14.33 29.35 6.60
N LEU A 234 15.49 29.64 7.21
CA LEU A 234 15.59 29.67 8.68
C LEU A 234 14.59 30.60 9.37
N PRO A 235 14.33 31.83 8.90
CA PRO A 235 13.35 32.69 9.59
C PRO A 235 11.95 32.05 9.63
N VAL A 236 11.51 31.41 8.56
CA VAL A 236 10.21 30.74 8.52
C VAL A 236 10.19 29.56 9.50
N LEU A 237 11.26 28.76 9.49
CA LEU A 237 11.36 27.59 10.38
C LEU A 237 11.31 28.02 11.84
N GLU A 238 12.03 29.08 12.19
CA GLU A 238 12.04 29.58 13.56
C GLU A 238 10.65 30.09 13.99
N ALA A 239 9.96 30.80 13.11
CA ALA A 239 8.62 31.30 13.40
C ALA A 239 7.64 30.16 13.63
N VAL A 240 7.70 29.11 12.79
CA VAL A 240 6.81 27.94 12.90
C VAL A 240 7.12 27.13 14.16
N VAL A 241 8.40 26.93 14.48
CA VAL A 241 8.79 26.18 15.68
C VAL A 241 8.20 26.81 16.95
N GLN A 242 8.16 28.13 17.02
CA GLN A 242 7.61 28.83 18.19
C GLN A 242 6.13 28.58 18.38
N THR A 243 5.38 28.24 17.32
CA THR A 243 3.96 27.90 17.41
C THR A 243 3.71 26.47 17.89
N SER A 244 4.71 25.62 17.90
CA SER A 244 4.62 24.18 18.16
C SER A 244 3.75 23.43 17.15
N LYS A 245 3.48 24.02 16.01
CA LYS A 245 2.67 23.40 14.94
C LYS A 245 3.55 22.86 13.84
N PRO A 246 3.08 21.83 13.12
CA PRO A 246 3.88 21.27 12.04
C PRO A 246 3.89 22.16 10.80
N LEU A 247 4.86 21.91 9.93
CA LEU A 247 5.02 22.62 8.66
C LEU A 247 5.12 21.61 7.52
N LEU A 248 4.34 21.83 6.47
CA LEU A 248 4.53 21.16 5.18
C LEU A 248 5.16 22.13 4.21
N ILE A 249 6.25 21.73 3.58
CA ILE A 249 6.89 22.50 2.51
C ILE A 249 6.50 21.87 1.17
N ILE A 250 5.90 22.66 0.28
CA ILE A 250 5.60 22.26 -1.09
C ILE A 250 6.42 23.18 -2.01
N ALA A 251 7.42 22.62 -2.66
CA ALA A 251 8.35 23.38 -3.49
C ALA A 251 8.67 22.61 -4.77
N GLU A 252 9.28 23.25 -5.75
CA GLU A 252 9.72 22.56 -6.97
C GLU A 252 10.55 21.33 -6.60
N ASP A 253 11.45 21.45 -5.64
CA ASP A 253 12.18 20.35 -5.05
C ASP A 253 12.81 20.85 -3.75
N VAL A 254 13.13 19.93 -2.84
CA VAL A 254 13.93 20.22 -1.65
C VAL A 254 15.08 19.22 -1.68
N GLU A 255 16.30 19.69 -1.79
CA GLU A 255 17.44 18.81 -2.05
C GLU A 255 18.68 19.23 -1.27
N GLY A 256 19.68 18.36 -1.29
CA GLY A 256 21.00 18.61 -0.73
C GLY A 256 20.96 18.92 0.76
N GLU A 257 21.68 19.97 1.14
CA GLU A 257 21.82 20.42 2.52
C GLU A 257 20.48 20.75 3.17
N ALA A 258 19.58 21.39 2.40
CA ALA A 258 18.25 21.76 2.93
C ALA A 258 17.47 20.52 3.35
N LEU A 259 17.39 19.51 2.47
CA LEU A 259 16.65 18.28 2.80
C LEU A 259 17.30 17.55 3.98
N ALA A 260 18.62 17.40 3.95
CA ALA A 260 19.35 16.70 5.01
C ALA A 260 19.12 17.36 6.38
N THR A 261 19.17 18.69 6.43
CA THR A 261 18.96 19.41 7.69
C THR A 261 17.53 19.29 8.20
N LEU A 262 16.54 19.35 7.32
CA LEU A 262 15.15 19.17 7.72
C LEU A 262 14.94 17.77 8.32
N VAL A 263 15.50 16.74 7.69
CA VAL A 263 15.40 15.35 8.18
C VAL A 263 16.06 15.22 9.56
N VAL A 264 17.27 15.75 9.72
CA VAL A 264 17.99 15.67 11.01
C VAL A 264 17.21 16.35 12.12
N ASN A 265 16.66 17.55 11.86
CA ASN A 265 15.91 18.27 12.87
C ASN A 265 14.58 17.60 13.21
N LYS A 266 13.94 16.97 12.23
CA LYS A 266 12.73 16.18 12.48
C LYS A 266 13.05 14.99 13.40
N LEU A 267 14.12 14.27 13.09
CA LEU A 267 14.53 13.08 13.86
C LEU A 267 14.92 13.44 15.30
N ARG A 268 15.48 14.63 15.50
CA ARG A 268 15.82 15.13 16.85
C ARG A 268 14.61 15.62 17.63
N GLY A 269 13.44 15.69 16.98
CA GLY A 269 12.20 16.09 17.64
C GLY A 269 12.01 17.59 17.77
N GLY A 270 12.90 18.40 17.24
CA GLY A 270 12.80 19.86 17.34
C GLY A 270 11.87 20.51 16.32
N LEU A 271 11.50 19.78 15.29
CA LEU A 271 10.74 20.33 14.18
C LEU A 271 9.79 19.26 13.63
N LYS A 272 8.49 19.57 13.64
CA LYS A 272 7.47 18.72 13.04
C LYS A 272 7.32 19.16 11.58
N ILE A 273 7.93 18.42 10.67
CA ILE A 273 8.02 18.89 9.28
C ILE A 273 7.96 17.73 8.29
N ALA A 274 7.48 18.04 7.11
CA ALA A 274 7.60 17.18 5.93
C ALA A 274 7.75 18.06 4.70
N ALA A 275 8.33 17.53 3.66
CA ALA A 275 8.52 18.23 2.40
C ALA A 275 8.12 17.33 1.23
N VAL A 276 7.44 17.93 0.25
CA VAL A 276 7.02 17.26 -0.98
C VAL A 276 7.31 18.16 -2.17
N LYS A 277 7.40 17.55 -3.36
CA LYS A 277 7.49 18.32 -4.60
C LYS A 277 6.13 18.88 -4.97
N ALA A 278 6.14 20.06 -5.58
CA ALA A 278 4.93 20.66 -6.12
C ALA A 278 4.42 19.82 -7.31
N PRO A 279 3.09 19.68 -7.49
CA PRO A 279 2.57 18.92 -8.60
C PRO A 279 2.71 19.68 -9.92
N GLY A 280 2.80 18.94 -11.02
CA GLY A 280 2.87 19.49 -12.36
C GLY A 280 4.26 19.97 -12.75
N PHE A 281 4.34 20.60 -13.92
CA PHE A 281 5.57 21.11 -14.50
C PHE A 281 5.31 22.49 -15.10
N GLY A 282 6.32 23.35 -15.06
CA GLY A 282 6.29 24.65 -15.74
C GLY A 282 5.13 25.54 -15.29
N ASP A 283 4.40 26.10 -16.23
CA ASP A 283 3.29 27.00 -15.93
C ASP A 283 2.13 26.29 -15.22
N ARG A 284 1.96 25.00 -15.50
CA ARG A 284 0.96 24.18 -14.77
C ARG A 284 1.31 24.04 -13.30
N ARG A 285 2.60 23.89 -12.99
CA ARG A 285 3.04 23.87 -11.58
C ARG A 285 2.67 25.17 -10.87
N LYS A 286 2.91 26.31 -11.51
CA LYS A 286 2.54 27.61 -10.93
C LYS A 286 1.04 27.70 -10.69
N ALA A 287 0.24 27.26 -11.67
CA ALA A 287 -1.22 27.28 -11.52
C ALA A 287 -1.70 26.37 -10.39
N MET A 288 -1.10 25.19 -10.28
CA MET A 288 -1.49 24.23 -9.23
C MET A 288 -1.07 24.73 -7.83
N LEU A 289 0.08 25.38 -7.73
CA LEU A 289 0.48 26.03 -6.46
C LEU A 289 -0.51 27.13 -6.08
N GLU A 290 -0.97 27.93 -7.04
CA GLU A 290 -1.99 28.94 -6.79
C GLU A 290 -3.31 28.32 -6.36
N ASP A 291 -3.69 27.18 -6.95
CA ASP A 291 -4.89 26.44 -6.52
C ASP A 291 -4.77 26.03 -5.05
N ILE A 292 -3.62 25.52 -4.66
CA ILE A 292 -3.36 25.12 -3.26
C ILE A 292 -3.38 26.34 -2.36
N ALA A 293 -2.84 27.46 -2.79
CA ALA A 293 -2.90 28.72 -2.04
C ALA A 293 -4.34 29.17 -1.80
N UNK A 294 -5.13 29.03 -2.65
CA UNK A 294 -6.42 29.31 -2.59
C UNK A 294 -7.08 28.50 -1.68
N LEU A 295 -6.79 27.31 -1.73
CA LEU A 295 -7.43 26.31 -0.86
C LEU A 295 -7.05 26.47 0.62
N THR A 296 -5.84 26.81 0.89
CA THR A 296 -5.29 26.83 2.26
C THR A 296 -5.20 28.21 2.88
N GLY A 297 -5.53 29.24 2.13
CA GLY A 297 -5.46 30.61 2.63
C GLY A 297 -4.06 31.20 2.68
N GLY A 298 -3.11 30.59 1.98
CA GLY A 298 -1.74 31.06 1.91
C GLY A 298 -1.43 31.82 0.63
N GLN A 299 -0.14 32.05 0.43
CA GLN A 299 0.39 32.70 -0.77
C GLN A 299 1.49 31.86 -1.35
N VAL A 300 1.61 31.84 -2.68
CA VAL A 300 2.79 31.26 -3.33
C VAL A 300 3.95 32.23 -3.14
N ILE A 301 5.02 31.74 -2.56
CA ILE A 301 6.22 32.55 -2.34
C ILE A 301 7.04 32.52 -3.61
N SER A 302 7.05 33.64 -4.32
CA SER A 302 7.63 33.74 -5.65
C SER A 302 8.50 34.98 -5.74
N GLU A 303 9.75 34.80 -6.16
CA GLU A 303 10.65 35.94 -6.39
C GLU A 303 10.16 36.79 -7.56
N ASP A 304 9.47 36.18 -8.53
CA ASP A 304 8.88 36.90 -9.66
C ASP A 304 7.79 37.87 -9.19
N LEU A 305 7.14 37.58 -8.07
CA LEU A 305 6.14 38.46 -7.44
C LEU A 305 6.77 39.41 -6.40
N GLY A 306 8.09 39.39 -6.29
CA GLY A 306 8.80 40.25 -5.34
C GLY A 306 8.84 39.75 -3.91
N ILE A 307 8.48 38.52 -3.67
CA ILE A 307 8.47 37.93 -2.34
C ILE A 307 9.71 37.07 -2.13
N LYS A 308 10.57 37.47 -1.20
CA LYS A 308 11.76 36.71 -0.86
C LYS A 308 11.44 35.72 0.27
N LEU A 309 12.04 34.55 0.23
CA LEU A 309 11.80 33.51 1.24
C LEU A 309 12.17 34.00 2.65
N GLU A 310 13.23 34.81 2.78
CA GLU A 310 13.68 35.36 4.07
C GLU A 310 12.65 36.28 4.71
N SER A 311 11.76 36.89 3.92
CA SER A 311 10.79 37.86 4.42
C SER A 311 9.41 37.26 4.67
N VAL A 312 9.25 35.94 4.52
CA VAL A 312 7.97 35.27 4.71
C VAL A 312 7.58 35.31 6.20
N THR A 313 6.31 35.68 6.44
CA THR A 313 5.73 35.69 7.78
C THR A 313 4.67 34.59 7.88
N LEU A 314 4.24 34.27 9.11
CA LEU A 314 3.27 33.20 9.35
C LEU A 314 1.94 33.44 8.61
N ASP A 315 1.51 34.67 8.45
CA ASP A 315 0.25 34.98 7.77
C ASP A 315 0.31 34.74 6.25
N MET A 316 1.49 34.57 5.69
CA MET A 316 1.67 34.22 4.27
C MET A 316 1.56 32.73 4.06
N LEU A 317 1.66 31.93 5.11
CA LEU A 317 1.60 30.47 5.01
C LEU A 317 0.14 30.00 4.95
N GLY A 318 -0.09 28.94 4.19
CA GLY A 318 -1.38 28.27 4.20
C GLY A 318 -1.60 27.50 5.49
N ARG A 319 -2.85 27.11 5.74
CA ARG A 319 -3.25 26.35 6.91
C ARG A 319 -4.19 25.22 6.50
N ALA A 320 -4.11 24.11 7.19
CA ALA A 320 -5.07 23.00 7.05
C ALA A 320 -5.17 22.27 8.38
N LYS A 321 -6.36 21.72 8.67
CA LYS A 321 -6.53 20.94 9.89
C LYS A 321 -5.71 19.66 9.87
N LYS A 322 -5.51 19.07 8.68
CA LYS A 322 -4.69 17.88 8.57
C LYS A 322 -4.04 17.80 7.20
N VAL A 323 -2.81 17.33 7.17
CA VAL A 323 -2.13 16.91 5.94
C VAL A 323 -1.67 15.48 6.14
N SER A 324 -1.95 14.62 5.17
CA SER A 324 -1.50 13.22 5.19
C SER A 324 -0.67 12.97 3.95
N ILE A 325 0.55 12.48 4.13
CA ILE A 325 1.49 12.25 3.03
C ILE A 325 1.91 10.79 3.03
N SER A 326 1.66 10.11 1.92
CA SER A 326 2.13 8.75 1.71
C SER A 326 3.37 8.77 0.81
N LYS A 327 3.82 7.60 0.42
CA LYS A 327 4.94 7.46 -0.51
C LYS A 327 4.65 8.14 -1.86
N GLU A 328 3.39 8.19 -2.27
CA GLU A 328 3.02 8.66 -3.61
C GLU A 328 2.06 9.85 -3.65
N ASN A 329 1.38 10.17 -2.53
CA ASN A 329 0.33 11.18 -2.53
C ASN A 329 0.42 12.11 -1.33
N THR A 330 -0.03 13.35 -1.53
CA THR A 330 -0.25 14.32 -0.46
C THR A 330 -1.72 14.70 -0.46
N THR A 331 -2.37 14.58 0.70
CA THR A 331 -3.79 14.93 0.89
C THR A 331 -3.88 16.06 1.89
N ILE A 332 -4.47 17.19 1.47
CA ILE A 332 -4.75 18.33 2.32
C ILE A 332 -6.24 18.28 2.70
N VAL A 333 -6.51 18.25 3.99
CA VAL A 333 -7.87 18.08 4.52
C VAL A 333 -8.24 19.32 5.33
N ASP A 334 -9.38 19.90 4.99
CA ASP A 334 -9.96 21.06 5.67
C ASP A 334 -9.00 22.25 5.66
N GLY A 335 -8.71 22.72 4.45
CA GLY A 335 -7.90 23.92 4.24
C GLY A 335 -8.61 25.17 4.75
N ALA A 336 -7.82 26.15 5.20
CA ALA A 336 -8.33 27.37 5.83
C ALA A 336 -8.71 28.47 4.84
N GLY A 337 -8.67 28.21 3.54
CA GLY A 337 -9.03 29.20 2.52
C GLY A 337 -10.48 29.65 2.62
N GLN A 338 -10.74 30.87 2.20
CA GLN A 338 -12.09 31.43 2.19
C GLN A 338 -12.91 30.79 1.07
N LYS A 339 -14.11 30.33 1.40
CA LYS A 339 -15.01 29.69 0.43
C LYS A 339 -15.24 30.55 -0.82
N ALA A 340 -15.44 31.87 -0.61
CA ALA A 340 -15.67 32.80 -1.72
C ALA A 340 -14.46 32.86 -2.67
N GLU A 341 -13.26 32.83 -2.14
CA GLU A 341 -12.03 32.87 -2.94
C GLU A 341 -11.82 31.55 -3.70
N ILE A 342 -12.13 30.42 -3.06
CA ILE A 342 -12.06 29.13 -3.71
C ILE A 342 -13.07 29.05 -4.86
N ASP A 343 -14.31 29.50 -4.63
CA ASP A 343 -15.35 29.52 -5.65
C ASP A 343 -14.97 30.44 -6.83
N ALA A 344 -14.34 31.58 -6.56
CA ALA A 344 -13.86 32.48 -7.61
C ALA A 344 -12.79 31.80 -8.46
N ARG A 345 -11.87 31.07 -7.82
CA ARG A 345 -10.83 30.31 -8.52
C ARG A 345 -11.44 29.22 -9.39
N VAL A 346 -12.44 28.51 -8.86
CA VAL A 346 -13.19 27.49 -9.61
C VAL A 346 -13.83 28.13 -10.85
N GLY A 347 -14.45 29.30 -10.70
CA GLY A 347 -15.03 30.05 -11.80
C GLY A 347 -14.01 30.41 -12.88
N GLN A 348 -12.83 30.84 -12.48
CA GLN A 348 -11.74 31.16 -13.41
C GLN A 348 -11.33 29.92 -14.22
N ILE A 349 -11.20 28.78 -13.57
CA ILE A 349 -10.81 27.54 -14.25
C ILE A 349 -11.90 27.12 -15.23
N LYS A 350 -13.18 27.23 -14.85
CA LYS A 350 -14.31 26.90 -15.73
C LYS A 350 -14.29 27.77 -16.99
N GLN A 351 -14.00 29.07 -16.82
CA GLN A 351 -13.92 29.99 -17.94
C GLN A 351 -12.76 29.59 -18.87
N GLN A 352 -11.60 29.25 -18.32
CA GLN A 352 -10.46 28.81 -19.11
C GLN A 352 -10.77 27.54 -19.89
N ILE A 353 -11.54 26.62 -19.32
CA ILE A 353 -11.97 25.38 -20.01
C ILE A 353 -12.79 25.75 -21.26
N GLU A 354 -13.71 26.71 -21.13
CA GLU A 354 -14.55 27.13 -22.25
C GLU A 354 -13.75 27.85 -23.33
N GLU A 355 -12.73 28.60 -22.95
CA GLU A 355 -11.95 29.43 -23.87
C GLU A 355 -10.84 28.69 -24.61
N THR A 356 -10.30 27.61 -24.04
CA THR A 356 -9.17 26.91 -24.66
C THR A 356 -9.59 26.18 -25.94
N THR A 357 -8.68 26.17 -26.90
CA THR A 357 -8.86 25.45 -28.15
C THR A 357 -8.10 24.12 -28.18
N SER A 358 -7.23 23.88 -27.22
CA SER A 358 -6.43 22.66 -27.12
C SER A 358 -7.17 21.61 -26.28
N ASP A 359 -7.39 20.44 -26.83
CA ASP A 359 -8.02 19.33 -26.11
C ASP A 359 -7.15 18.88 -24.93
N TYR A 360 -5.82 18.89 -25.11
CA TYR A 360 -4.88 18.55 -24.05
C TYR A 360 -5.00 19.55 -22.87
N ASP A 361 -5.00 20.85 -23.19
CA ASP A 361 -5.12 21.89 -22.16
C ASP A 361 -6.47 21.80 -21.45
N ARG A 362 -7.54 21.51 -22.21
CA ARG A 362 -8.89 21.35 -21.63
C ARG A 362 -8.90 20.20 -20.63
N GLU A 363 -8.29 19.08 -20.97
CA GLU A 363 -8.21 17.92 -20.08
C GLU A 363 -7.46 18.26 -18.79
N LYS A 364 -6.35 18.97 -18.90
CA LYS A 364 -5.55 19.36 -17.72
C LYS A 364 -6.27 20.38 -16.85
N LEU A 365 -7.01 21.29 -17.47
CA LEU A 365 -7.85 22.23 -16.72
C LEU A 365 -8.99 21.50 -16.00
N GLN A 366 -9.58 20.51 -16.64
CA GLN A 366 -10.64 19.70 -16.01
C GLN A 366 -10.11 18.91 -14.81
N GLU A 367 -8.88 18.40 -14.90
CA GLU A 367 -8.22 17.73 -13.76
C GLU A 367 -8.04 18.69 -12.58
N ARG A 368 -7.57 19.91 -12.84
CA ARG A 368 -7.40 20.93 -11.81
C ARG A 368 -8.74 21.30 -11.18
N LEU A 369 -9.78 21.46 -12.01
CA LEU A 369 -11.13 21.78 -11.54
C LEU A 369 -11.65 20.69 -10.61
N ALA A 370 -11.50 19.43 -11.01
CA ALA A 370 -11.96 18.30 -10.19
C ALA A 370 -11.28 18.27 -8.83
N LYS A 371 -9.97 18.52 -8.79
CA LYS A 371 -9.21 18.52 -7.53
C LYS A 371 -9.65 19.66 -6.61
N LEU A 372 -9.83 20.84 -7.15
CA LEU A 372 -10.16 22.02 -6.34
C LEU A 372 -11.63 22.02 -5.89
N ALA A 373 -12.54 21.67 -6.78
CA ALA A 373 -13.99 21.74 -6.53
C ALA A 373 -14.52 20.52 -5.80
N GLY A 374 -13.87 19.36 -5.96
CA GLY A 374 -14.38 18.09 -5.46
C GLY A 374 -14.43 17.96 -3.95
N GLY A 375 -13.51 18.62 -3.25
CA GLY A 375 -13.42 18.51 -1.81
C GLY A 375 -12.89 17.16 -1.34
N VAL A 376 -12.94 16.94 -0.04
CA VAL A 376 -12.52 15.69 0.61
C VAL A 376 -13.65 15.24 1.52
N ALA A 377 -14.10 13.99 1.37
CA ALA A 377 -15.04 13.39 2.31
C ALA A 377 -14.25 12.82 3.49
N VAL A 378 -14.62 13.21 4.70
CA VAL A 378 -13.96 12.75 5.91
C VAL A 378 -14.94 11.88 6.69
N ILE A 379 -14.60 10.61 6.87
CA ILE A 379 -15.35 9.70 7.74
C ILE A 379 -14.64 9.72 9.09
N ARG A 380 -15.30 10.29 10.09
CA ARG A 380 -14.77 10.33 11.45
C ARG A 380 -15.41 9.22 12.26
N VAL A 381 -14.57 8.26 12.65
CA VAL A 381 -15.01 7.04 13.32
C VAL A 381 -15.05 7.28 14.82
N GLY A 382 -16.24 7.11 15.41
CA GLY A 382 -16.44 7.25 16.85
C GLY A 382 -16.52 5.93 17.56
N GLY A 383 -16.42 5.96 18.88
CA GLY A 383 -16.54 4.78 19.72
C GLY A 383 -16.40 5.16 21.18
N ALA A 384 -16.64 4.18 22.05
CA ALA A 384 -16.62 4.41 23.50
C ALA A 384 -15.20 4.44 24.06
N THR A 385 -14.25 3.70 23.45
CA THR A 385 -12.87 3.63 23.90
C THR A 385 -11.92 3.86 22.74
N GLU A 386 -10.69 4.27 23.06
CA GLU A 386 -9.63 4.48 22.08
C GLU A 386 -9.34 3.20 21.28
N VAL A 387 -9.34 2.06 21.95
CA VAL A 387 -9.08 0.75 21.32
C VAL A 387 -10.20 0.44 20.31
N GLU A 388 -11.45 0.66 20.70
CA GLU A 388 -12.61 0.44 19.84
C GLU A 388 -12.55 1.35 18.60
N VAL A 389 -12.21 2.62 18.78
CA VAL A 389 -12.12 3.59 17.68
C VAL A 389 -11.04 3.16 16.68
N LYS A 390 -9.87 2.76 17.16
CA LYS A 390 -8.77 2.33 16.28
C LYS A 390 -9.14 1.08 15.48
N GLU A 391 -9.76 0.11 16.15
CA GLU A 391 -10.19 -1.13 15.47
C GLU A 391 -11.23 -0.83 14.39
N LYS A 392 -12.21 0.00 14.73
CA LYS A 392 -13.28 0.38 13.79
C LYS A 392 -12.71 1.21 12.63
N LYS A 393 -11.77 2.11 12.91
CA LYS A 393 -11.10 2.91 11.87
C LYS A 393 -10.38 1.99 10.87
N ASP A 394 -9.64 1.00 11.35
CA ASP A 394 -8.94 0.05 10.48
C ASP A 394 -9.93 -0.73 9.63
N ARG A 395 -11.05 -1.14 10.21
CA ARG A 395 -12.09 -1.88 9.49
C ARG A 395 -12.74 -1.01 8.40
N VAL A 396 -13.00 0.26 8.69
CA VAL A 396 -13.53 1.20 7.70
C VAL A 396 -12.52 1.44 6.57
N ASP A 397 -11.24 1.60 6.91
CA ASP A 397 -10.17 1.74 5.90
C ASP A 397 -10.13 0.54 4.97
N ASP A 398 -10.17 -0.67 5.52
CA ASP A 398 -10.13 -1.89 4.72
C ASP A 398 -11.38 -2.00 3.82
N ALA A 399 -12.55 -1.68 4.36
CA ALA A 399 -13.79 -1.71 3.59
C ALA A 399 -13.77 -0.68 2.46
N LEU A 400 -13.22 0.50 2.73
CA LEU A 400 -13.09 1.55 1.71
C LEU A 400 -12.17 1.10 0.57
N ASN A 401 -11.01 0.52 0.90
CA ASN A 401 -10.06 0.05 -0.10
C ASN A 401 -10.69 -1.05 -0.98
N ALA A 402 -11.37 -2.01 -0.35
CA ALA A 402 -12.03 -3.10 -1.09
C ALA A 402 -13.16 -2.56 -1.97
N THR A 403 -13.93 -1.59 -1.45
CA THR A 403 -15.04 -1.00 -2.21
C THR A 403 -14.53 -0.22 -3.43
N ARG A 404 -13.47 0.55 -3.27
CA ARG A 404 -12.86 1.28 -4.40
C ARG A 404 -12.36 0.30 -5.46
N ALA A 405 -11.68 -0.76 -5.05
CA ALA A 405 -11.20 -1.78 -5.99
C ALA A 405 -12.38 -2.44 -6.73
N ALA A 406 -13.47 -2.72 -6.01
CA ALA A 406 -14.65 -3.34 -6.60
C ALA A 406 -15.35 -2.41 -7.60
N VAL A 407 -15.45 -1.13 -7.28
CA VAL A 407 -16.04 -0.13 -8.19
C VAL A 407 -15.20 0.02 -9.45
N GLU A 408 -13.89 -0.02 -9.30
CA GLU A 408 -12.95 0.20 -10.40
C GLU A 408 -13.01 -0.91 -11.46
N GLU A 409 -13.03 -2.19 -11.04
CA GLU A 409 -12.92 -3.31 -11.97
C GLU A 409 -14.01 -4.38 -11.78
N GLY A 410 -14.91 -4.21 -10.83
CA GLY A 410 -15.97 -5.17 -10.59
C GLY A 410 -15.59 -6.24 -9.56
N ILE A 411 -16.49 -7.19 -9.38
CA ILE A 411 -16.36 -8.27 -8.39
C ILE A 411 -16.51 -9.63 -9.06
N VAL A 412 -15.93 -10.63 -8.40
CA VAL A 412 -16.09 -12.06 -8.77
C VAL A 412 -16.42 -12.85 -7.51
N ALA A 413 -16.82 -14.10 -7.69
CA ALA A 413 -17.05 -15.01 -6.56
C ALA A 413 -15.76 -15.11 -5.73
N GLY A 414 -15.91 -14.97 -4.42
CA GLY A 414 -14.77 -14.93 -3.49
C GLY A 414 -14.30 -16.29 -3.03
N GLY A 415 -13.47 -16.27 -1.98
CA GLY A 415 -12.95 -17.50 -1.39
C GLY A 415 -12.02 -18.29 -2.31
N GLY A 416 -11.39 -17.62 -3.28
CA GLY A 416 -10.52 -18.28 -4.24
C GLY A 416 -11.27 -18.98 -5.37
N THR A 417 -12.60 -18.88 -5.39
CA THR A 417 -13.44 -19.61 -6.33
C THR A 417 -13.23 -19.14 -7.78
N ALA A 418 -13.09 -17.83 -8.00
CA ALA A 418 -12.88 -17.31 -9.36
C ALA A 418 -11.60 -17.84 -9.99
N LEU A 419 -10.51 -17.92 -9.21
CA LEU A 419 -9.26 -18.52 -9.70
C LEU A 419 -9.44 -20.03 -9.95
N LEU A 420 -10.15 -20.70 -9.08
CA LEU A 420 -10.44 -22.13 -9.22
C LEU A 420 -11.22 -22.38 -10.52
N ARG A 421 -12.23 -21.56 -10.82
CA ARG A 421 -12.97 -21.66 -12.07
C ARG A 421 -12.07 -21.42 -13.29
N ALA A 422 -11.22 -20.39 -13.20
CA ALA A 422 -10.30 -20.05 -14.28
C ALA A 422 -9.30 -21.17 -14.57
N SER A 423 -8.96 -21.98 -13.56
CA SER A 423 -7.99 -23.06 -13.73
C SER A 423 -8.43 -24.10 -14.77
N THR A 424 -9.74 -24.25 -14.97
CA THR A 424 -10.29 -25.21 -15.94
C THR A 424 -10.50 -24.59 -17.33
N LYS A 425 -10.23 -23.29 -17.48
CA LYS A 425 -10.53 -22.55 -18.72
C LYS A 425 -9.28 -22.10 -19.46
N ILE A 426 -8.10 -22.48 -19.00
CA ILE A 426 -6.85 -22.09 -19.64
C ILE A 426 -6.70 -22.90 -20.93
N THR A 427 -6.65 -22.21 -22.07
CA THR A 427 -6.52 -22.82 -23.39
C THR A 427 -5.18 -22.50 -24.04
N ALA A 428 -4.35 -21.64 -23.43
CA ALA A 428 -3.04 -21.27 -23.95
C ALA A 428 -2.19 -22.51 -24.23
N LYS A 429 -1.40 -22.43 -25.30
CA LYS A 429 -0.50 -23.50 -25.69
C LYS A 429 0.93 -22.97 -25.79
N GLY A 430 1.86 -23.73 -25.26
CA GLY A 430 3.28 -23.45 -25.38
C GLY A 430 3.83 -23.91 -26.72
N VAL A 431 4.96 -23.35 -27.13
CA VAL A 431 5.63 -23.77 -28.36
C VAL A 431 6.49 -25.00 -28.13
N ASN A 432 6.68 -25.42 -26.89
CA ASN A 432 7.43 -26.65 -26.56
C ASN A 432 6.89 -27.24 -25.25
N ALA A 433 7.42 -28.41 -24.86
CA ALA A 433 6.96 -29.13 -23.68
C ALA A 433 7.23 -28.35 -22.39
N ASP A 434 8.32 -27.63 -22.32
CA ASP A 434 8.68 -26.87 -21.11
C ASP A 434 7.74 -25.67 -20.90
N GLN A 435 7.33 -25.00 -21.97
CA GLN A 435 6.31 -23.95 -21.87
C GLN A 435 4.96 -24.54 -21.45
N GLU A 436 4.61 -25.70 -21.98
CA GLU A 436 3.38 -26.40 -21.55
C GLU A 436 3.43 -26.74 -20.07
N ALA A 437 4.60 -27.14 -19.57
CA ALA A 437 4.78 -27.41 -18.14
C ALA A 437 4.57 -26.13 -17.32
N GLY A 438 5.02 -24.98 -17.81
CA GLY A 438 4.79 -23.69 -17.16
C GLY A 438 3.30 -23.34 -17.08
N ILE A 439 2.56 -23.60 -18.15
CA ILE A 439 1.10 -23.40 -18.17
C ILE A 439 0.44 -24.30 -17.11
N ASN A 440 0.86 -25.54 -17.03
CA ASN A 440 0.31 -26.48 -16.04
C ASN A 440 0.66 -26.10 -14.60
N ILE A 441 1.82 -25.48 -14.39
CA ILE A 441 2.16 -24.92 -13.06
C ILE A 441 1.08 -23.93 -12.62
N VAL A 442 0.67 -23.03 -13.51
CA VAL A 442 -0.37 -22.04 -13.17
C VAL A 442 -1.71 -22.73 -12.91
N ARG A 443 -2.08 -23.73 -13.73
CA ARG A 443 -3.33 -24.48 -13.52
C ARG A 443 -3.42 -25.03 -12.10
N ARG A 444 -2.32 -25.58 -11.60
CA ARG A 444 -2.29 -26.13 -10.23
C ARG A 444 -2.20 -25.04 -9.18
N ALA A 445 -1.35 -24.04 -9.42
CA ALA A 445 -1.06 -23.02 -8.41
C ALA A 445 -2.27 -22.14 -8.09
N ILE A 446 -3.11 -21.82 -9.09
CA ILE A 446 -4.24 -20.93 -8.85
C ILE A 446 -5.38 -21.60 -8.08
N GLN A 447 -5.29 -22.90 -7.83
CA GLN A 447 -6.20 -23.58 -6.88
C GLN A 447 -5.79 -23.35 -5.42
N ALA A 448 -4.56 -22.90 -5.19
CA ALA A 448 -3.99 -22.83 -3.85
C ALA A 448 -4.78 -21.91 -2.88
N PRO A 449 -5.26 -20.72 -3.27
CA PRO A 449 -6.03 -19.92 -2.33
C PRO A 449 -7.30 -20.62 -1.82
N ALA A 450 -8.10 -21.21 -2.71
CA ALA A 450 -9.30 -21.94 -2.31
C ALA A 450 -8.96 -23.14 -1.42
N ARG A 451 -7.92 -23.87 -1.76
CA ARG A 451 -7.47 -25.01 -0.98
C ARG A 451 -7.00 -24.59 0.42
N GLN A 452 -6.27 -23.48 0.51
CA GLN A 452 -5.76 -23.00 1.79
C GLN A 452 -6.88 -22.53 2.71
N ILE A 453 -7.86 -21.80 2.16
CA ILE A 453 -9.03 -21.36 2.93
C ILE A 453 -9.76 -22.55 3.53
N THR A 454 -9.94 -23.60 2.71
CA THR A 454 -10.61 -24.82 3.14
C THR A 454 -9.79 -25.58 4.19
N THR A 455 -8.49 -25.69 3.99
CA THR A 455 -7.58 -26.35 4.92
C THR A 455 -7.58 -25.64 6.28
N ASN A 456 -7.57 -24.31 6.28
CA ASN A 456 -7.61 -23.52 7.51
C ASN A 456 -8.92 -23.75 8.28
N ALA A 457 -9.99 -24.12 7.58
CA ALA A 457 -11.28 -24.46 8.21
C ALA A 457 -11.33 -25.89 8.74
N GLY A 458 -10.27 -26.66 8.54
CA GLY A 458 -10.22 -28.06 8.99
C GLY A 458 -10.93 -29.04 8.06
N GLU A 459 -11.21 -28.63 6.82
CA GLU A 459 -11.92 -29.43 5.84
C GLU A 459 -10.96 -30.06 4.84
N GLU A 460 -11.43 -31.11 4.14
CA GLU A 460 -10.64 -31.75 3.08
C GLU A 460 -10.72 -30.92 1.80
N ALA A 461 -9.64 -30.25 1.48
CA ALA A 461 -9.61 -29.32 0.34
C ALA A 461 -9.93 -30.01 -0.99
N SER A 462 -9.39 -31.21 -1.23
CA SER A 462 -9.61 -31.91 -2.49
C SER A 462 -11.09 -32.26 -2.71
N VAL A 463 -11.79 -32.63 -1.66
CA VAL A 463 -13.23 -32.95 -1.73
C VAL A 463 -14.03 -31.69 -2.07
N ILE A 464 -13.75 -30.59 -1.35
CA ILE A 464 -14.50 -29.33 -1.53
C ILE A 464 -14.24 -28.78 -2.96
N VAL A 465 -12.97 -28.73 -3.38
CA VAL A 465 -12.61 -28.24 -4.72
C VAL A 465 -13.27 -29.10 -5.80
N GLY A 466 -13.28 -30.42 -5.62
CA GLY A 466 -13.94 -31.33 -6.57
C GLY A 466 -15.42 -31.05 -6.71
N LYS A 467 -16.12 -30.84 -5.59
CA LYS A 467 -17.54 -30.53 -5.61
C LYS A 467 -17.84 -29.19 -6.28
N ILE A 468 -17.00 -28.16 -6.03
CA ILE A 468 -17.16 -26.88 -6.68
C ILE A 468 -17.02 -27.03 -8.20
N LEU A 469 -15.99 -27.74 -8.65
CA LEU A 469 -15.72 -27.89 -10.09
C LEU A 469 -16.73 -28.77 -10.82
N GLU A 470 -17.42 -29.67 -10.11
CA GLU A 470 -18.52 -30.45 -10.70
C GLU A 470 -19.69 -29.57 -11.12
N ASN A 471 -19.93 -28.50 -10.39
CA ASN A 471 -21.02 -27.57 -10.68
C ASN A 471 -20.52 -26.54 -11.71
N THR A 472 -21.26 -26.37 -12.80
CA THR A 472 -20.83 -25.50 -13.90
C THR A 472 -21.17 -24.02 -13.68
N SER A 473 -21.94 -23.69 -12.64
CA SER A 473 -22.28 -22.29 -12.33
C SER A 473 -21.02 -21.54 -11.89
N GLU A 474 -20.74 -20.42 -12.53
CA GLU A 474 -19.53 -19.62 -12.28
C GLU A 474 -19.48 -19.04 -10.87
N THR A 475 -20.65 -18.86 -10.23
CA THR A 475 -20.73 -18.25 -8.91
C THR A 475 -20.94 -19.27 -7.79
N PHE A 476 -21.11 -20.55 -8.13
CA PHE A 476 -21.27 -21.61 -7.12
C PHE A 476 -19.94 -21.88 -6.44
N GLY A 477 -19.96 -21.93 -5.12
CA GLY A 477 -18.78 -22.24 -4.32
C GLY A 477 -19.15 -22.69 -2.92
N TYR A 478 -18.17 -22.69 -2.04
CA TYR A 478 -18.29 -23.20 -0.68
C TYR A 478 -18.06 -22.07 0.32
N ASN A 479 -19.04 -21.90 1.21
CA ASN A 479 -18.92 -20.94 2.31
C ASN A 479 -18.24 -21.65 3.49
N THR A 480 -16.94 -21.45 3.64
CA THR A 480 -16.17 -22.11 4.71
C THR A 480 -16.56 -21.62 6.10
N ALA A 481 -17.20 -20.45 6.21
CA ALA A 481 -17.63 -19.94 7.50
C ALA A 481 -18.71 -20.83 8.14
N ASN A 482 -19.63 -21.36 7.32
CA ASN A 482 -20.75 -22.15 7.84
C ASN A 482 -20.91 -23.56 7.24
N GLY A 483 -20.04 -23.93 6.30
CA GLY A 483 -20.06 -25.28 5.71
C GLY A 483 -21.10 -25.50 4.63
N GLU A 484 -21.67 -24.46 4.04
CA GLU A 484 -22.71 -24.57 3.03
C GLU A 484 -22.22 -24.23 1.63
N TYR A 485 -22.70 -24.96 0.64
CA TYR A 485 -22.51 -24.64 -0.78
C TYR A 485 -23.60 -23.70 -1.26
N GLY A 486 -23.31 -22.86 -2.22
CA GLY A 486 -24.31 -21.99 -2.81
C GLY A 486 -23.74 -20.96 -3.74
N ASP A 487 -24.60 -20.03 -4.16
CA ASP A 487 -24.20 -18.91 -5.02
C ASP A 487 -23.47 -17.88 -4.15
N LEU A 488 -22.16 -17.79 -4.32
CA LEU A 488 -21.31 -16.97 -3.46
C LEU A 488 -21.64 -15.47 -3.58
N ILE A 489 -22.01 -15.00 -4.78
CA ILE A 489 -22.37 -13.59 -4.94
C ILE A 489 -23.62 -13.27 -4.13
N SER A 490 -24.64 -14.12 -4.19
CA SER A 490 -25.86 -13.96 -3.37
C SER A 490 -25.55 -14.02 -1.87
N LEU A 491 -24.58 -14.84 -1.48
CA LEU A 491 -24.19 -15.01 -0.07
C LEU A 491 -23.28 -13.90 0.42
N GLY A 492 -22.87 -12.99 -0.47
CA GLY A 492 -21.98 -11.91 -0.10
C GLY A 492 -20.51 -12.29 -0.02
N ILE A 493 -20.12 -13.44 -0.58
CA ILE A 493 -18.73 -13.88 -0.58
C ILE A 493 -18.14 -13.49 -1.93
N VAL A 494 -17.56 -12.29 -1.97
CA VAL A 494 -17.08 -11.69 -3.21
C VAL A 494 -15.64 -11.16 -3.00
N ASP A 495 -14.90 -11.10 -4.08
CA ASP A 495 -13.58 -10.48 -4.11
C ASP A 495 -13.54 -9.44 -5.23
N PRO A 496 -12.94 -8.27 -5.00
CA PRO A 496 -12.71 -7.33 -6.09
C PRO A 496 -11.75 -7.95 -7.12
N VAL A 497 -12.08 -7.81 -8.39
CA VAL A 497 -11.25 -8.34 -9.47
C VAL A 497 -9.84 -7.76 -9.41
N LYS A 498 -9.74 -6.46 -9.14
CA LYS A 498 -8.43 -5.79 -9.07
C LYS A 498 -7.52 -6.45 -8.03
N VAL A 499 -8.08 -6.84 -6.88
CA VAL A 499 -7.31 -7.51 -5.82
C VAL A 499 -6.81 -8.87 -6.29
N VAL A 500 -7.70 -9.69 -6.87
CA VAL A 500 -7.36 -11.05 -7.30
C VAL A 500 -6.33 -11.04 -8.42
N ARG A 501 -6.55 -10.22 -9.46
CA ARG A 501 -5.62 -10.19 -10.60
C ARG A 501 -4.26 -9.61 -10.22
N THR A 502 -4.24 -8.58 -9.36
CA THR A 502 -2.99 -7.98 -8.91
C THR A 502 -2.17 -8.98 -8.09
N ALA A 503 -2.84 -9.72 -7.20
CA ALA A 503 -2.19 -10.78 -6.41
C ALA A 503 -1.55 -11.82 -7.32
N LEU A 504 -2.28 -12.27 -8.34
CA LEU A 504 -1.77 -13.28 -9.27
C LEU A 504 -0.61 -12.73 -10.12
N GLN A 505 -0.75 -11.53 -10.66
CA GLN A 505 0.28 -10.93 -11.51
C GLN A 505 1.57 -10.72 -10.74
N ASN A 506 1.49 -10.19 -9.53
CA ASN A 506 2.68 -9.94 -8.71
C ASN A 506 3.33 -11.25 -8.25
N ALA A 507 2.50 -12.23 -7.86
CA ALA A 507 3.01 -13.55 -7.45
C ALA A 507 3.75 -14.23 -8.59
N ALA A 508 3.17 -14.22 -9.79
CA ALA A 508 3.77 -14.86 -10.96
C ALA A 508 5.06 -14.14 -11.39
N SER A 509 5.06 -12.82 -11.31
CA SER A 509 6.23 -12.03 -11.69
C SER A 509 7.45 -12.39 -10.83
N VAL A 510 7.28 -12.37 -9.50
CA VAL A 510 8.40 -12.68 -8.60
C VAL A 510 8.73 -14.18 -8.63
N ALA A 511 7.72 -15.05 -8.67
CA ALA A 511 7.97 -16.49 -8.75
C ALA A 511 8.76 -16.84 -10.02
N GLY A 512 8.43 -16.20 -11.14
CA GLY A 512 9.18 -16.38 -12.39
C GLY A 512 10.64 -15.99 -12.27
N LEU A 513 10.92 -14.90 -11.54
CA LEU A 513 12.30 -14.50 -11.29
C LEU A 513 13.02 -15.50 -10.38
N LEU A 514 12.33 -16.02 -9.37
CA LEU A 514 12.94 -16.97 -8.44
C LEU A 514 13.27 -18.30 -9.12
N ILE A 515 12.37 -18.83 -9.95
CA ILE A 515 12.63 -20.13 -10.61
C ILE A 515 13.69 -20.02 -11.71
N THR A 516 13.95 -18.82 -12.24
CA THR A 516 15.02 -18.60 -13.23
C THR A 516 16.35 -18.24 -12.60
N THR A 517 16.41 -18.16 -11.27
CA THR A 517 17.64 -17.81 -10.54
C THR A 517 18.56 -19.04 -10.49
N GLU A 518 19.84 -18.84 -10.82
CA GLU A 518 20.84 -19.89 -10.81
C GLU A 518 21.96 -19.64 -9.80
N ALA A 519 22.13 -18.38 -9.37
CA ALA A 519 23.18 -18.02 -8.40
C ALA A 519 22.65 -17.00 -7.42
N MET A 520 23.14 -17.08 -6.19
CA MET A 520 22.81 -16.12 -5.12
C MET A 520 24.10 -15.64 -4.49
N ILE A 521 24.18 -14.34 -4.26
CA ILE A 521 25.39 -13.68 -3.73
C ILE A 521 25.01 -12.95 -2.45
N ALA A 522 25.69 -13.25 -1.34
CA ALA A 522 25.43 -12.63 -0.06
C ALA A 522 26.72 -12.22 0.62
N GLU A 523 26.65 -11.24 1.49
CA GLU A 523 27.79 -10.85 2.31
C GLU A 523 28.14 -11.97 3.29
N LEU A 524 29.42 -12.22 3.45
CA LEU A 524 29.88 -13.13 4.50
C LEU A 524 29.55 -12.55 5.86
N PRO A 525 29.21 -13.40 6.85
CA PRO A 525 28.96 -12.91 8.20
C PRO A 525 30.21 -12.18 8.72
N LYS A 526 30.01 -11.03 9.34
CA LYS A 526 31.11 -10.32 9.99
C LYS A 526 31.50 -11.12 11.22
N LYS A 527 32.78 -11.44 11.32
CA LYS A 527 33.33 -11.99 12.54
C LYS A 527 33.24 -10.88 13.59
N ASP A 528 32.57 -11.14 14.68
CA ASP A 528 32.60 -10.21 15.81
C ASP A 528 34.05 -10.00 16.19
N ALA A 529 34.52 -8.76 16.16
CA ALA A 529 35.85 -8.42 16.68
C ALA A 529 35.85 -8.86 18.13
N ALA A 530 36.78 -9.74 18.49
CA ALA A 530 36.95 -10.09 19.88
C ALA A 530 37.07 -8.79 20.67
N PRO A 531 36.38 -8.62 21.81
CA PRO A 531 36.55 -7.41 22.59
C PRO A 531 38.05 -7.23 22.82
N ALA A 532 38.57 -6.06 22.46
CA ALA A 532 39.99 -5.74 22.68
C ALA A 532 40.25 -6.00 24.13
N GLY A 533 41.09 -7.01 24.42
CA GLY A 533 41.44 -7.31 25.76
C GLY A 533 41.90 -6.04 26.43
N MET A 534 41.35 -5.71 27.57
CA MET A 534 41.90 -4.65 28.40
C MET A 534 43.39 -4.94 28.57
N PRO A 535 44.24 -4.00 28.31
CA PRO A 535 45.64 -4.19 28.62
C PRO A 535 45.70 -4.55 30.11
N GLY A 536 46.27 -5.69 30.39
CA GLY A 536 46.36 -6.17 31.74
C GLY A 536 46.98 -5.10 32.64
N GLY A 537 46.25 -4.73 33.64
CA GLY A 537 46.73 -3.80 34.63
C GLY A 537 48.03 -4.38 35.23
N MET A 538 49.08 -3.64 35.10
CA MET A 538 50.33 -3.99 35.83
C MET A 538 50.02 -4.02 37.31
N GLY A 539 50.17 -5.16 37.85
CA GLY A 539 50.07 -5.34 39.28
C GLY A 539 51.00 -4.38 39.98
N GLY A 540 50.43 -3.53 40.76
CA GLY A 540 51.20 -2.64 41.63
C GLY A 540 51.90 -3.45 42.69
N MET A 541 53.19 -3.35 42.71
CA MET A 541 54.02 -3.78 43.79
C MET A 541 53.80 -2.89 45.00
N GLY A 542 53.84 -3.44 46.13
CA GLY A 542 54.21 -2.64 47.24
C GLY A 542 53.66 -3.04 48.58
N GLY A 543 54.17 -4.08 49.07
CA GLY A 543 54.10 -4.25 50.51
C GLY A 543 55.06 -3.33 51.17
N MET A 544 54.69 -2.77 52.25
CA MET A 544 55.68 -2.42 53.30
C MET A 544 55.00 -2.34 54.63
N ASP A 545 55.63 -3.05 55.49
CA ASP A 545 55.37 -3.18 56.91
C ASP A 545 55.30 -1.86 57.67
N PHE A 546 54.53 -1.89 58.69
CA PHE A 546 54.59 -1.46 60.09
C PHE A 546 53.23 -1.23 60.62
#